data_de0fb603a7dfa43f4a19655bc346d714
#
_entry.id   de0fb603a7dfa43f4a19655bc346d714
#
_cell.length_a   1.000
_cell.length_b   1.000
_cell.length_c   1.000
_cell.angle_alpha   90.00
_cell.angle_beta   90.00
_cell.angle_gamma   90.00
#
_symmetry.space_group_name_H-M   'P 1'
#
loop_
_entity.id
_entity.type
_entity.pdbx_description
1 polymer ?
#
loop_
_entity_poly.entity_id
_entity_poly.type
_entity_poly.pdbx_seq_one_letter_code
_entity_poly.pdbx_strand_id
1 'polypeptide(L)'
;MEQQTVYIPDNDAEEIEAELVIIGGGPAGLTAGIYGARAGLNTVIIERDTLGGQVANTPTVENFPGLTQVGGKALVDLMVTHALQYVKIFPGEEVMKIIPGEPITVTTNRRRFITKTVLLATGAAHRKLNVPGENSLSGRGISYCTTCDGPLFKGKKVIIAGGGDSAVTEALHLKNIGVDVTIVHRREKLRAQDHLVKNLSANRIPVMYNTEIKEIKGIGKVEGVELFDNINNETKTMDVDGMFISIGYTPSVELARDIGAEITDEGYIKRDSHHRTNIKGIYSAGDVEGGYKQIVTAAGHGSEAALAIFEDLVNPYWKKDD
;
A
#
# COMPACT_ATOMS: atom_id res chain seq x y z
N MET A 1 -12.88 25.51 9.30
CA MET A 1 -12.18 24.72 8.27
C MET A 1 -11.67 25.72 7.25
N GLU A 2 -10.41 26.13 7.39
CA GLU A 2 -9.74 26.95 6.39
C GLU A 2 -9.52 26.09 5.16
N GLN A 3 -10.07 26.48 4.03
CA GLN A 3 -9.72 25.91 2.73
C GLN A 3 -8.24 26.27 2.51
N GLN A 4 -7.35 25.29 2.64
CA GLN A 4 -5.99 25.45 2.17
C GLN A 4 -6.07 25.71 0.66
N THR A 5 -5.75 26.92 0.28
CA THR A 5 -5.60 27.33 -1.12
C THR A 5 -4.47 26.50 -1.70
N VAL A 6 -4.81 25.53 -2.56
CA VAL A 6 -3.83 24.72 -3.26
C VAL A 6 -3.04 25.63 -4.18
N TYR A 7 -1.77 25.84 -3.88
CA TYR A 7 -0.87 26.61 -4.73
C TYR A 7 -0.56 25.77 -5.98
N ILE A 8 -1.01 26.21 -7.13
CA ILE A 8 -0.58 25.70 -8.44
C ILE A 8 0.47 26.70 -8.93
N PRO A 9 1.72 26.28 -9.23
CA PRO A 9 2.73 27.18 -9.75
C PRO A 9 2.27 27.87 -11.02
N ASP A 10 2.43 29.17 -11.09
CA ASP A 10 2.21 29.99 -12.28
C ASP A 10 3.16 29.60 -13.41
N ASN A 11 3.04 30.24 -14.57
CA ASN A 11 3.87 29.97 -15.77
C ASN A 11 5.39 30.11 -15.56
N ASP A 12 5.82 30.68 -14.42
CA ASP A 12 7.24 30.86 -14.05
C ASP A 12 7.79 29.72 -13.15
N ALA A 13 7.03 28.65 -12.92
CA ALA A 13 7.52 27.51 -12.14
C ALA A 13 8.71 26.84 -12.82
N GLU A 14 9.71 26.43 -12.04
CA GLU A 14 10.86 25.66 -12.53
C GLU A 14 10.36 24.45 -13.35
N GLU A 15 10.83 24.33 -14.59
CA GLU A 15 10.49 23.24 -15.48
C GLU A 15 11.65 22.23 -15.57
N ILE A 16 11.33 20.97 -15.40
CA ILE A 16 12.30 19.87 -15.44
C ILE A 16 11.88 18.88 -16.52
N GLU A 17 12.79 18.61 -17.45
CA GLU A 17 12.61 17.57 -18.45
C GLU A 17 13.08 16.21 -17.94
N ALA A 18 12.28 15.18 -18.21
CA ALA A 18 12.60 13.78 -17.91
C ALA A 18 12.04 12.87 -19.01
N GLU A 19 12.52 11.63 -19.08
CA GLU A 19 11.89 10.61 -19.93
C GLU A 19 10.90 9.78 -19.14
N LEU A 20 11.17 9.62 -17.85
CA LEU A 20 10.31 8.90 -16.89
C LEU A 20 10.15 9.71 -15.60
N VAL A 21 8.92 10.10 -15.30
CA VAL A 21 8.52 10.65 -13.99
C VAL A 21 7.82 9.56 -13.19
N ILE A 22 8.35 9.25 -12.02
CA ILE A 22 7.79 8.27 -11.08
C ILE A 22 7.11 9.02 -9.94
N ILE A 23 5.85 8.70 -9.68
CA ILE A 23 5.04 9.30 -8.61
C ILE A 23 4.87 8.29 -7.48
N GLY A 24 5.56 8.55 -6.37
CA GLY A 24 5.62 7.70 -5.19
C GLY A 24 7.03 7.13 -4.94
N GLY A 25 7.55 7.38 -3.75
CA GLY A 25 8.88 6.96 -3.28
C GLY A 25 8.87 5.72 -2.40
N GLY A 26 7.87 4.84 -2.57
CA GLY A 26 7.83 3.51 -1.94
C GLY A 26 8.74 2.49 -2.65
N PRO A 27 8.71 1.20 -2.24
CA PRO A 27 9.54 0.15 -2.83
C PRO A 27 9.40 0.03 -4.35
N ALA A 28 8.17 0.16 -4.88
CA ALA A 28 7.93 0.13 -6.33
C ALA A 28 8.62 1.29 -7.05
N GLY A 29 8.41 2.53 -6.56
CA GLY A 29 8.98 3.73 -7.19
C GLY A 29 10.50 3.80 -7.07
N LEU A 30 11.07 3.48 -5.90
CA LEU A 30 12.52 3.44 -5.71
C LEU A 30 13.18 2.41 -6.63
N THR A 31 12.59 1.20 -6.74
CA THR A 31 13.10 0.15 -7.63
C THR A 31 12.96 0.56 -9.09
N ALA A 32 11.80 1.10 -9.49
CA ALA A 32 11.60 1.59 -10.85
C ALA A 32 12.61 2.69 -11.23
N GLY A 33 12.92 3.59 -10.29
CA GLY A 33 13.93 4.62 -10.46
C GLY A 33 15.31 4.04 -10.79
N ILE A 34 15.75 3.06 -10.01
CA ILE A 34 17.02 2.37 -10.22
C ILE A 34 17.04 1.70 -11.61
N TYR A 35 16.01 0.93 -11.95
CA TYR A 35 15.96 0.18 -13.21
C TYR A 35 15.81 1.08 -14.42
N GLY A 36 14.96 2.11 -14.36
CA GLY A 36 14.80 3.08 -15.44
C GLY A 36 16.09 3.83 -15.75
N ALA A 37 16.77 4.37 -14.74
CA ALA A 37 18.02 5.07 -14.92
C ALA A 37 19.14 4.14 -15.41
N ARG A 38 19.22 2.90 -14.90
CA ARG A 38 20.19 1.91 -15.38
C ARG A 38 19.92 1.43 -16.81
N ALA A 39 18.68 1.50 -17.28
CA ALA A 39 18.31 1.30 -18.68
C ALA A 39 18.66 2.51 -19.57
N GLY A 40 19.11 3.63 -18.98
CA GLY A 40 19.54 4.84 -19.70
C GLY A 40 18.47 5.93 -19.78
N LEU A 41 17.34 5.79 -19.10
CA LEU A 41 16.30 6.83 -19.07
C LEU A 41 16.66 7.96 -18.12
N ASN A 42 16.47 9.20 -18.54
CA ASN A 42 16.45 10.35 -17.63
C ASN A 42 15.24 10.24 -16.72
N THR A 43 15.45 9.74 -15.49
CA THR A 43 14.41 9.33 -14.54
C THR A 43 14.41 10.21 -13.30
N VAL A 44 13.24 10.60 -12.83
CA VAL A 44 13.05 11.32 -11.56
C VAL A 44 11.96 10.68 -10.73
N ILE A 45 12.06 10.80 -9.41
CA ILE A 45 11.03 10.33 -8.45
C ILE A 45 10.48 11.53 -7.69
N ILE A 46 9.15 11.60 -7.57
CA ILE A 46 8.43 12.62 -6.78
C ILE A 46 7.74 11.89 -5.63
N GLU A 47 7.95 12.36 -4.39
CA GLU A 47 7.30 11.80 -3.20
C GLU A 47 6.72 12.91 -2.36
N ARG A 48 5.43 12.77 -2.03
CA ARG A 48 4.69 13.75 -1.24
C ARG A 48 5.15 13.80 0.21
N ASP A 49 5.32 12.63 0.80
CA ASP A 49 5.58 12.45 2.22
C ASP A 49 7.02 11.95 2.48
N THR A 50 7.17 11.09 3.45
CA THR A 50 8.43 10.43 3.76
C THR A 50 8.68 9.28 2.78
N LEU A 51 9.92 9.19 2.26
CA LEU A 51 10.33 8.09 1.40
C LEU A 51 10.14 6.73 2.07
N GLY A 52 9.79 5.72 1.27
CA GLY A 52 9.61 4.33 1.69
C GLY A 52 8.16 3.91 1.89
N GLY A 53 7.20 4.85 1.86
CA GLY A 53 5.77 4.55 2.00
C GLY A 53 5.46 3.76 3.29
N GLN A 54 4.63 2.72 3.21
CA GLN A 54 4.21 1.90 4.36
C GLN A 54 5.39 1.22 5.07
N VAL A 55 6.48 0.91 4.37
CA VAL A 55 7.63 0.21 4.91
C VAL A 55 8.35 1.05 5.97
N ALA A 56 8.42 2.38 5.78
CA ALA A 56 9.09 3.27 6.73
C ALA A 56 8.51 3.18 8.15
N ASN A 57 7.24 2.83 8.27
CA ASN A 57 6.52 2.70 9.55
C ASN A 57 6.46 1.25 10.07
N THR A 58 7.04 0.28 9.35
CA THR A 58 7.05 -1.12 9.76
C THR A 58 8.17 -1.35 10.79
N PRO A 59 7.87 -1.83 12.01
CA PRO A 59 8.89 -2.01 13.03
C PRO A 59 9.98 -2.99 12.63
N THR A 60 9.60 -4.12 12.05
CA THR A 60 10.50 -5.23 11.69
C THR A 60 10.06 -5.88 10.39
N VAL A 61 11.02 -6.17 9.51
CA VAL A 61 10.86 -6.89 8.25
C VAL A 61 11.74 -8.13 8.29
N GLU A 62 11.14 -9.33 8.15
CA GLU A 62 11.83 -10.64 8.20
C GLU A 62 11.64 -11.45 6.92
N ASN A 63 10.95 -10.91 5.93
CA ASN A 63 10.60 -11.59 4.70
C ASN A 63 11.10 -10.89 3.43
N PHE A 64 12.11 -10.03 3.56
CA PHE A 64 12.79 -9.42 2.42
C PHE A 64 14.03 -10.24 2.05
N PRO A 65 14.12 -10.83 0.84
CA PRO A 65 15.25 -11.70 0.47
C PRO A 65 16.59 -10.97 0.59
N GLY A 66 17.57 -11.65 1.18
CA GLY A 66 18.90 -11.10 1.44
C GLY A 66 19.08 -10.48 2.81
N LEU A 67 17.98 -10.29 3.57
CA LEU A 67 18.01 -9.78 4.95
C LEU A 67 17.19 -10.71 5.86
N THR A 68 17.82 -11.24 6.90
CA THR A 68 17.12 -12.14 7.84
C THR A 68 16.16 -11.37 8.75
N GLN A 69 16.57 -10.16 9.17
CA GLN A 69 15.76 -9.25 9.97
C GLN A 69 16.29 -7.83 9.83
N VAL A 70 15.42 -6.85 9.63
CA VAL A 70 15.78 -5.44 9.53
C VAL A 70 14.59 -4.56 9.94
N GLY A 71 14.84 -3.40 10.54
CA GLY A 71 13.79 -2.39 10.73
C GLY A 71 13.33 -1.82 9.39
N GLY A 72 12.03 -1.56 9.23
CA GLY A 72 11.50 -1.04 7.98
C GLY A 72 12.17 0.27 7.55
N LYS A 73 12.39 1.20 8.48
CA LYS A 73 13.12 2.43 8.19
C LYS A 73 14.54 2.16 7.68
N ALA A 74 15.28 1.24 8.30
CA ALA A 74 16.63 0.90 7.87
C ALA A 74 16.66 0.27 6.49
N LEU A 75 15.68 -0.58 6.15
CA LEU A 75 15.52 -1.13 4.80
C LEU A 75 15.26 -0.01 3.80
N VAL A 76 14.37 0.91 4.11
CA VAL A 76 14.08 2.08 3.27
C VAL A 76 15.33 2.93 3.05
N ASP A 77 16.09 3.21 4.11
CA ASP A 77 17.32 4.01 4.02
C ASP A 77 18.34 3.36 3.05
N LEU A 78 18.44 2.02 3.04
CA LEU A 78 19.25 1.28 2.08
C LEU A 78 18.73 1.43 0.64
N MET A 79 17.41 1.30 0.44
CA MET A 79 16.79 1.45 -0.89
C MET A 79 16.95 2.87 -1.43
N VAL A 80 16.73 3.89 -0.59
CA VAL A 80 16.89 5.31 -0.93
C VAL A 80 18.35 5.63 -1.28
N THR A 81 19.29 5.17 -0.43
CA THR A 81 20.72 5.36 -0.68
C THR A 81 21.14 4.76 -2.02
N HIS A 82 20.60 3.59 -2.37
CA HIS A 82 20.85 2.95 -3.65
C HIS A 82 20.23 3.75 -4.80
N ALA A 83 18.98 4.18 -4.70
CA ALA A 83 18.29 4.95 -5.74
C ALA A 83 18.98 6.31 -6.01
N LEU A 84 19.44 7.00 -4.98
CA LEU A 84 20.13 8.30 -5.10
C LEU A 84 21.44 8.24 -5.90
N GLN A 85 22.01 7.05 -6.13
CA GLN A 85 23.16 6.89 -7.02
C GLN A 85 22.81 7.05 -8.49
N TYR A 86 21.53 6.93 -8.85
CA TYR A 86 21.06 6.89 -10.24
C TYR A 86 20.05 7.96 -10.57
N VAL A 87 19.19 8.35 -9.63
CA VAL A 87 18.04 9.22 -9.90
C VAL A 87 17.96 10.39 -8.94
N LYS A 88 17.41 11.50 -9.44
CA LYS A 88 17.04 12.64 -8.61
C LYS A 88 15.68 12.35 -7.97
N ILE A 89 15.60 12.54 -6.66
CA ILE A 89 14.37 12.36 -5.87
C ILE A 89 13.92 13.73 -5.34
N PHE A 90 12.63 14.02 -5.43
CA PHE A 90 11.98 15.24 -4.94
C PHE A 90 11.07 14.88 -3.77
N PRO A 91 11.60 14.80 -2.53
CA PRO A 91 10.81 14.50 -1.34
C PRO A 91 10.04 15.73 -0.85
N GLY A 92 8.87 15.51 -0.23
CA GLY A 92 8.00 16.58 0.26
C GLY A 92 7.38 17.40 -0.88
N GLU A 93 7.22 16.81 -2.05
CA GLU A 93 6.64 17.44 -3.23
C GLU A 93 5.43 16.64 -3.71
N GLU A 94 4.26 17.26 -3.71
CA GLU A 94 2.99 16.64 -4.05
C GLU A 94 2.61 16.91 -5.49
N VAL A 95 2.31 15.84 -6.24
CA VAL A 95 1.75 15.96 -7.58
C VAL A 95 0.28 16.35 -7.48
N MET A 96 -0.04 17.50 -8.06
CA MET A 96 -1.37 18.09 -8.05
C MET A 96 -2.17 17.74 -9.30
N LYS A 97 -1.49 17.57 -10.44
CA LYS A 97 -2.14 17.34 -11.73
C LYS A 97 -1.20 16.63 -12.71
N ILE A 98 -1.79 15.74 -13.50
CA ILE A 98 -1.16 15.13 -14.68
C ILE A 98 -2.01 15.55 -15.88
N ILE A 99 -1.37 16.00 -16.95
CA ILE A 99 -2.02 16.31 -18.23
C ILE A 99 -1.42 15.33 -19.25
N PRO A 100 -2.18 14.28 -19.64
CA PRO A 100 -1.75 13.36 -20.70
C PRO A 100 -1.55 14.13 -22.03
N GLY A 101 -0.58 13.69 -22.81
CA GLY A 101 -0.25 14.29 -24.10
C GLY A 101 1.11 13.86 -24.59
N GLU A 102 1.61 14.52 -25.61
CA GLU A 102 2.97 14.33 -26.13
C GLU A 102 3.67 15.70 -26.29
N PRO A 103 4.42 16.12 -25.26
CA PRO A 103 4.79 15.44 -24.02
C PRO A 103 3.69 15.47 -22.96
N ILE A 104 3.83 14.60 -21.93
CA ILE A 104 3.00 14.60 -20.71
C ILE A 104 3.51 15.70 -19.78
N THR A 105 2.60 16.44 -19.17
CA THR A 105 2.94 17.44 -18.13
C THR A 105 2.51 16.95 -16.76
N VAL A 106 3.44 16.92 -15.80
CA VAL A 106 3.17 16.64 -14.38
C VAL A 106 3.41 17.91 -13.60
N THR A 107 2.36 18.42 -12.94
CA THR A 107 2.44 19.64 -12.12
C THR A 107 2.40 19.27 -10.65
N THR A 108 3.36 19.79 -9.88
CA THR A 108 3.42 19.62 -8.44
C THR A 108 3.05 20.93 -7.74
N ASN A 109 3.07 20.92 -6.41
CA ASN A 109 2.92 22.14 -5.61
C ASN A 109 4.13 23.09 -5.68
N ARG A 110 5.20 22.74 -6.45
CA ARG A 110 6.44 23.55 -6.52
C ARG A 110 6.93 23.79 -7.94
N ARG A 111 6.74 22.82 -8.88
CA ARG A 111 7.34 22.87 -10.23
C ARG A 111 6.55 22.07 -11.24
N ARG A 112 6.99 22.11 -12.48
CA ARG A 112 6.45 21.29 -13.56
C ARG A 112 7.52 20.33 -14.10
N PHE A 113 7.06 19.14 -14.47
CA PHE A 113 7.89 18.16 -15.17
C PHE A 113 7.28 17.90 -16.54
N ILE A 114 8.13 17.95 -17.56
CA ILE A 114 7.78 17.60 -18.94
C ILE A 114 8.39 16.24 -19.22
N THR A 115 7.57 15.27 -19.58
CA THR A 115 8.03 13.88 -19.66
C THR A 115 7.37 13.11 -20.80
N LYS A 116 8.02 12.02 -21.22
CA LYS A 116 7.46 11.07 -22.19
C LYS A 116 6.56 10.05 -21.53
N THR A 117 6.88 9.66 -20.30
CA THR A 117 6.17 8.61 -19.56
C THR A 117 6.02 8.93 -18.08
N VAL A 118 4.94 8.43 -17.47
CA VAL A 118 4.67 8.54 -16.04
C VAL A 118 4.40 7.16 -15.46
N LEU A 119 5.04 6.84 -14.33
CA LEU A 119 4.76 5.66 -13.53
C LEU A 119 4.04 6.05 -12.25
N LEU A 120 2.80 5.59 -12.09
CA LEU A 120 2.02 5.73 -10.87
C LEU A 120 2.40 4.62 -9.87
N ALA A 121 3.24 4.95 -8.89
CA ALA A 121 3.70 4.06 -7.82
C ALA A 121 3.17 4.55 -6.44
N THR A 122 1.95 5.09 -6.43
CA THR A 122 1.32 5.81 -5.33
C THR A 122 0.86 4.91 -4.18
N GLY A 123 0.89 3.59 -4.38
CA GLY A 123 0.65 2.60 -3.34
C GLY A 123 -0.79 2.50 -2.87
N ALA A 124 -0.97 1.93 -1.67
CA ALA A 124 -2.25 1.77 -1.00
C ALA A 124 -2.08 1.91 0.51
N ALA A 125 -3.08 2.41 1.19
CA ALA A 125 -3.11 2.52 2.65
C ALA A 125 -4.06 1.49 3.26
N HIS A 126 -3.70 0.95 4.42
CA HIS A 126 -4.63 0.14 5.20
C HIS A 126 -5.84 0.98 5.64
N ARG A 127 -7.02 0.40 5.53
CA ARG A 127 -8.20 1.00 6.15
C ARG A 127 -8.06 0.90 7.66
N LYS A 128 -8.36 2.02 8.33
CA LYS A 128 -8.35 2.10 9.78
C LYS A 128 -9.75 1.86 10.35
N LEU A 129 -9.81 1.34 11.58
CA LEU A 129 -11.05 1.27 12.36
C LEU A 129 -11.46 2.66 12.83
N ASN A 130 -10.50 3.58 13.01
CA ASN A 130 -10.67 4.92 13.56
C ASN A 130 -11.28 4.90 14.99
N VAL A 131 -10.77 3.99 15.80
CA VAL A 131 -11.16 3.87 17.22
C VAL A 131 -10.03 4.36 18.14
N PRO A 132 -10.36 4.80 19.38
CA PRO A 132 -9.36 5.13 20.38
C PRO A 132 -8.35 3.97 20.57
N GLY A 133 -7.08 4.30 20.76
CA GLY A 133 -5.99 3.32 20.92
C GLY A 133 -5.34 2.87 19.62
N GLU A 134 -6.03 2.91 18.47
CA GLU A 134 -5.48 2.39 17.20
C GLU A 134 -4.16 3.04 16.80
N ASN A 135 -4.10 4.37 16.77
CA ASN A 135 -2.87 5.06 16.34
C ASN A 135 -1.73 4.95 17.38
N SER A 136 -2.06 5.01 18.68
CA SER A 136 -1.05 5.00 19.76
C SER A 136 -0.41 3.62 19.98
N LEU A 137 -1.15 2.55 19.64
CA LEU A 137 -0.72 1.16 19.81
C LEU A 137 -0.32 0.48 18.48
N SER A 138 -0.33 1.21 17.38
CA SER A 138 0.16 0.72 16.08
C SER A 138 1.64 0.30 16.18
N GLY A 139 1.97 -0.93 15.74
CA GLY A 139 3.29 -1.54 15.90
C GLY A 139 3.64 -1.93 17.35
N ARG A 140 2.68 -1.77 18.29
CA ARG A 140 2.81 -2.14 19.71
C ARG A 140 1.73 -3.14 20.12
N GLY A 141 1.47 -4.12 19.26
CA GLY A 141 0.41 -5.11 19.40
C GLY A 141 -0.72 -4.97 18.39
N ILE A 142 -0.83 -3.85 17.69
CA ILE A 142 -1.67 -3.72 16.49
C ILE A 142 -0.82 -3.91 15.26
N SER A 143 -1.26 -4.79 14.37
CA SER A 143 -0.66 -5.04 13.05
C SER A 143 -1.71 -5.07 11.94
N TYR A 144 -1.25 -4.84 10.71
CA TYR A 144 -2.04 -4.94 9.48
C TYR A 144 -1.52 -6.05 8.55
N CYS A 145 -0.52 -6.82 8.99
CA CYS A 145 0.12 -7.87 8.19
C CYS A 145 0.36 -9.13 9.03
N THR A 146 -0.48 -10.13 8.88
CA THR A 146 -0.33 -11.40 9.61
C THR A 146 0.88 -12.22 9.15
N THR A 147 1.26 -12.11 7.86
CA THR A 147 2.46 -12.76 7.32
C THR A 147 3.73 -12.14 7.87
N CYS A 148 3.71 -10.83 8.14
CA CYS A 148 4.87 -10.10 8.66
C CYS A 148 5.05 -10.33 10.17
N ASP A 149 3.99 -10.09 10.95
CA ASP A 149 4.05 -9.97 12.41
C ASP A 149 3.45 -11.19 13.14
N GLY A 150 2.73 -12.06 12.42
CA GLY A 150 2.10 -13.25 13.00
C GLY A 150 3.03 -14.12 13.86
N PRO A 151 4.28 -14.40 13.42
CA PRO A 151 5.23 -15.18 14.21
C PRO A 151 5.51 -14.61 15.60
N LEU A 152 5.44 -13.29 15.81
CA LEU A 152 5.64 -12.62 17.08
C LEU A 152 4.54 -12.91 18.12
N PHE A 153 3.41 -13.43 17.63
CA PHE A 153 2.22 -13.74 18.45
C PHE A 153 2.02 -15.25 18.70
N LYS A 154 3.00 -16.09 18.37
CA LYS A 154 2.92 -17.53 18.64
C LYS A 154 2.66 -17.80 20.12
N GLY A 155 1.61 -18.61 20.42
CA GLY A 155 1.18 -18.92 21.79
C GLY A 155 0.44 -17.79 22.49
N LYS A 156 0.17 -16.67 21.82
CA LYS A 156 -0.57 -15.53 22.36
C LYS A 156 -2.00 -15.51 21.86
N LYS A 157 -2.86 -14.76 22.55
CA LYS A 157 -4.25 -14.54 22.19
C LYS A 157 -4.40 -13.26 21.38
N VAL A 158 -4.91 -13.36 20.16
CA VAL A 158 -5.12 -12.22 19.29
C VAL A 158 -6.54 -12.20 18.72
N ILE A 159 -6.95 -11.01 18.27
CA ILE A 159 -8.15 -10.87 17.45
C ILE A 159 -7.81 -10.37 16.05
N ILE A 160 -8.66 -10.76 15.09
CA ILE A 160 -8.67 -10.16 13.74
C ILE A 160 -9.96 -9.37 13.57
N ALA A 161 -9.84 -8.08 13.32
CA ALA A 161 -10.96 -7.27 12.88
C ALA A 161 -11.14 -7.43 11.37
N GLY A 162 -12.25 -8.06 10.96
CA GLY A 162 -12.50 -8.26 9.54
C GLY A 162 -13.61 -9.28 9.27
N GLY A 163 -13.75 -9.72 8.00
CA GLY A 163 -14.78 -10.70 7.65
C GLY A 163 -14.88 -10.99 6.15
N GLY A 164 -13.90 -10.54 5.36
CA GLY A 164 -13.69 -10.94 3.96
C GLY A 164 -12.68 -12.07 3.84
N ASP A 165 -12.38 -12.47 2.61
CA ASP A 165 -11.42 -13.55 2.29
C ASP A 165 -10.08 -13.36 2.99
N SER A 166 -9.53 -12.12 2.96
CA SER A 166 -8.27 -11.80 3.62
C SER A 166 -8.30 -12.13 5.11
N ALA A 167 -9.31 -11.63 5.85
CA ALA A 167 -9.41 -11.84 7.29
C ALA A 167 -9.51 -13.32 7.66
N VAL A 168 -10.25 -14.11 6.88
CA VAL A 168 -10.39 -15.55 7.11
C VAL A 168 -9.10 -16.30 6.78
N THR A 169 -8.45 -15.98 5.65
CA THR A 169 -7.16 -16.57 5.27
C THR A 169 -6.08 -16.25 6.30
N GLU A 170 -6.04 -15.03 6.77
CA GLU A 170 -5.12 -14.56 7.80
C GLU A 170 -5.36 -15.27 9.15
N ALA A 171 -6.63 -15.49 9.54
CA ALA A 171 -6.96 -16.25 10.74
C ALA A 171 -6.49 -17.71 10.65
N LEU A 172 -6.69 -18.35 9.49
CA LEU A 172 -6.20 -19.70 9.22
C LEU A 172 -4.67 -19.75 9.30
N HIS A 173 -3.99 -18.76 8.72
CA HIS A 173 -2.53 -18.66 8.81
C HIS A 173 -2.05 -18.53 10.26
N LEU A 174 -2.60 -17.60 11.03
CA LEU A 174 -2.25 -17.41 12.44
C LEU A 174 -2.49 -18.69 13.27
N LYS A 175 -3.62 -19.38 13.04
CA LYS A 175 -3.89 -20.66 13.69
C LYS A 175 -2.83 -21.71 13.40
N ASN A 176 -2.41 -21.82 12.14
CA ASN A 176 -1.39 -22.79 11.70
C ASN A 176 -0.03 -22.57 12.35
N ILE A 177 0.34 -21.32 12.62
CA ILE A 177 1.62 -20.97 13.29
C ILE A 177 1.51 -20.99 14.83
N GLY A 178 0.35 -21.41 15.38
CA GLY A 178 0.16 -21.62 16.81
C GLY A 178 -0.28 -20.38 17.59
N VAL A 179 -0.99 -19.46 16.95
CA VAL A 179 -1.61 -18.29 17.58
C VAL A 179 -3.05 -18.63 17.97
N ASP A 180 -3.50 -18.21 19.16
CA ASP A 180 -4.91 -18.32 19.59
C ASP A 180 -5.68 -17.13 19.03
N VAL A 181 -6.38 -17.35 17.92
CA VAL A 181 -7.01 -16.30 17.12
C VAL A 181 -8.53 -16.35 17.17
N THR A 182 -9.15 -15.18 17.30
CA THR A 182 -10.62 -14.98 17.19
C THR A 182 -10.89 -13.90 16.15
N ILE A 183 -11.86 -14.13 15.26
CA ILE A 183 -12.34 -13.10 14.32
C ILE A 183 -13.44 -12.27 15.00
N VAL A 184 -13.34 -10.94 14.89
CA VAL A 184 -14.40 -9.99 15.29
C VAL A 184 -15.00 -9.39 14.03
N HIS A 185 -16.31 -9.60 13.82
CA HIS A 185 -17.02 -9.16 12.63
C HIS A 185 -18.32 -8.42 12.97
N ARG A 186 -18.48 -7.21 12.39
CA ARG A 186 -19.61 -6.31 12.69
C ARG A 186 -20.98 -6.75 12.13
N ARG A 187 -21.02 -7.77 11.28
CA ARG A 187 -22.24 -8.26 10.62
C ARG A 187 -22.57 -9.68 11.07
N GLU A 188 -23.79 -10.12 10.73
CA GLU A 188 -24.29 -11.47 11.04
C GLU A 188 -23.61 -12.60 10.24
N LYS A 189 -22.96 -12.27 9.10
CA LYS A 189 -22.31 -13.23 8.20
C LYS A 189 -20.98 -12.69 7.69
N LEU A 190 -19.99 -13.56 7.57
CA LEU A 190 -18.76 -13.26 6.85
C LEU A 190 -19.05 -13.04 5.38
N ARG A 191 -18.24 -12.20 4.73
CA ARG A 191 -18.28 -11.98 3.28
C ARG A 191 -17.27 -12.86 2.53
N ALA A 192 -16.54 -13.68 3.28
CA ALA A 192 -15.58 -14.62 2.73
C ALA A 192 -16.30 -15.73 1.95
N GLN A 193 -15.58 -16.30 0.97
CA GLN A 193 -16.07 -17.41 0.16
C GLN A 193 -16.38 -18.64 1.04
N ASP A 194 -17.39 -19.41 0.64
CA ASP A 194 -17.92 -20.53 1.43
C ASP A 194 -16.85 -21.57 1.79
N HIS A 195 -15.91 -21.86 0.91
CA HIS A 195 -14.84 -22.82 1.18
C HIS A 195 -13.89 -22.33 2.29
N LEU A 196 -13.63 -21.02 2.38
CA LEU A 196 -12.83 -20.41 3.44
C LEU A 196 -13.57 -20.46 4.78
N VAL A 197 -14.87 -20.17 4.78
CA VAL A 197 -15.72 -20.25 5.99
C VAL A 197 -15.80 -21.68 6.51
N LYS A 198 -15.90 -22.67 5.62
CA LYS A 198 -15.85 -24.09 6.00
C LYS A 198 -14.51 -24.47 6.64
N ASN A 199 -13.40 -24.02 6.06
CA ASN A 199 -12.05 -24.24 6.61
C ASN A 199 -11.88 -23.56 7.98
N LEU A 200 -12.41 -22.35 8.16
CA LEU A 200 -12.40 -21.66 9.44
C LEU A 200 -13.09 -22.51 10.53
N SER A 201 -14.29 -23.03 10.21
CA SER A 201 -15.07 -23.88 11.11
C SER A 201 -14.37 -25.22 11.43
N ALA A 202 -13.77 -25.85 10.42
CA ALA A 202 -13.00 -27.09 10.58
C ALA A 202 -11.79 -26.91 11.51
N ASN A 203 -11.14 -25.73 11.47
CA ASN A 203 -10.04 -25.37 12.35
C ASN A 203 -10.51 -24.82 13.72
N ARG A 204 -11.82 -24.79 13.99
CA ARG A 204 -12.43 -24.34 15.25
C ARG A 204 -11.98 -22.92 15.64
N ILE A 205 -11.86 -22.02 14.67
CA ILE A 205 -11.53 -20.63 14.93
C ILE A 205 -12.81 -19.89 15.29
N PRO A 206 -12.88 -19.28 16.49
CA PRO A 206 -14.07 -18.55 16.93
C PRO A 206 -14.35 -17.32 16.08
N VAL A 207 -15.63 -17.02 15.84
CA VAL A 207 -16.08 -15.79 15.19
C VAL A 207 -17.10 -15.09 16.09
N MET A 208 -16.82 -13.86 16.43
CA MET A 208 -17.76 -12.98 17.13
C MET A 208 -18.49 -12.15 16.08
N TYR A 209 -19.68 -12.59 15.72
CA TYR A 209 -20.56 -11.89 14.79
C TYR A 209 -21.25 -10.70 15.46
N ASN A 210 -21.77 -9.78 14.65
CA ASN A 210 -22.48 -8.57 15.09
C ASN A 210 -21.72 -7.78 16.15
N THR A 211 -20.39 -7.87 16.13
CA THR A 211 -19.53 -7.31 17.16
C THR A 211 -18.59 -6.28 16.54
N GLU A 212 -18.58 -5.08 17.11
CA GLU A 212 -17.70 -3.99 16.73
C GLU A 212 -16.63 -3.76 17.80
N ILE A 213 -15.45 -3.30 17.35
CA ILE A 213 -14.40 -2.82 18.24
C ILE A 213 -14.65 -1.33 18.47
N LYS A 214 -14.75 -0.92 19.73
CA LYS A 214 -14.98 0.48 20.11
C LYS A 214 -13.73 1.16 20.63
N GLU A 215 -12.83 0.41 21.28
CA GLU A 215 -11.59 0.93 21.83
C GLU A 215 -10.53 -0.19 21.89
N ILE A 216 -9.27 0.16 21.69
CA ILE A 216 -8.12 -0.73 21.90
C ILE A 216 -7.39 -0.22 23.13
N LYS A 217 -7.26 -1.07 24.15
CA LYS A 217 -6.76 -0.71 25.48
C LYS A 217 -5.34 -1.22 25.68
N GLY A 218 -4.54 -0.41 26.39
CA GLY A 218 -3.19 -0.80 26.81
C GLY A 218 -2.28 0.40 27.10
N ILE A 219 -1.23 0.15 27.88
CA ILE A 219 -0.18 1.11 28.19
C ILE A 219 1.10 0.62 27.56
N GLY A 220 1.53 1.27 26.46
CA GLY A 220 2.77 0.90 25.73
C GLY A 220 2.64 -0.31 24.81
N LYS A 221 1.66 -1.20 25.00
CA LYS A 221 1.29 -2.31 24.13
C LYS A 221 -0.20 -2.61 24.25
N VAL A 222 -0.74 -3.40 23.33
CA VAL A 222 -2.12 -3.90 23.42
C VAL A 222 -2.24 -4.85 24.62
N GLU A 223 -3.27 -4.65 25.45
CA GLU A 223 -3.62 -5.47 26.61
C GLU A 223 -5.06 -5.96 26.54
N GLY A 224 -5.90 -5.30 25.75
CA GLY A 224 -7.29 -5.67 25.59
C GLY A 224 -8.03 -4.80 24.59
N VAL A 225 -9.29 -5.16 24.35
CA VAL A 225 -10.21 -4.43 23.47
C VAL A 225 -11.58 -4.28 24.12
N GLU A 226 -12.23 -3.17 23.82
CA GLU A 226 -13.63 -2.97 24.12
C GLU A 226 -14.47 -3.34 22.90
N LEU A 227 -15.39 -4.27 23.10
CA LEU A 227 -16.25 -4.83 22.07
C LEU A 227 -17.70 -4.43 22.35
N PHE A 228 -18.44 -4.11 21.29
CA PHE A 228 -19.86 -3.79 21.34
C PHE A 228 -20.66 -4.81 20.55
N ASP A 229 -21.61 -5.46 21.19
CA ASP A 229 -22.58 -6.37 20.55
C ASP A 229 -23.73 -5.56 19.98
N ASN A 230 -23.85 -5.54 18.65
CA ASN A 230 -24.87 -4.75 17.92
C ASN A 230 -26.30 -5.30 18.06
N ILE A 231 -26.45 -6.54 18.55
CA ILE A 231 -27.80 -7.14 18.78
C ILE A 231 -28.31 -6.82 20.18
N ASN A 232 -27.47 -7.11 21.16
CA ASN A 232 -27.86 -6.97 22.56
C ASN A 232 -27.63 -5.55 23.11
N ASN A 233 -26.91 -4.69 22.35
CA ASN A 233 -26.46 -3.36 22.76
C ASN A 233 -25.61 -3.39 24.05
N GLU A 234 -24.79 -4.42 24.18
CA GLU A 234 -23.92 -4.63 25.33
C GLU A 234 -22.45 -4.37 24.98
N THR A 235 -21.76 -3.76 25.92
CA THR A 235 -20.31 -3.55 25.83
C THR A 235 -19.59 -4.53 26.73
N LYS A 236 -18.51 -5.17 26.24
CA LYS A 236 -17.64 -6.05 27.02
C LYS A 236 -16.18 -5.79 26.72
N THR A 237 -15.33 -6.00 27.72
CA THR A 237 -13.88 -5.99 27.52
C THR A 237 -13.37 -7.42 27.32
N MET A 238 -12.39 -7.58 26.42
CA MET A 238 -11.73 -8.85 26.17
C MET A 238 -10.21 -8.62 26.25
N ASP A 239 -9.52 -9.38 27.09
CA ASP A 239 -8.07 -9.35 27.19
C ASP A 239 -7.46 -10.06 25.99
N VAL A 240 -6.52 -9.38 25.30
CA VAL A 240 -5.79 -9.89 24.15
C VAL A 240 -4.37 -9.36 24.17
N ASP A 241 -3.42 -10.14 23.62
CA ASP A 241 -2.02 -9.76 23.49
C ASP A 241 -1.74 -8.93 22.24
N GLY A 242 -2.69 -8.93 21.30
CA GLY A 242 -2.58 -8.19 20.07
C GLY A 242 -3.81 -8.24 19.18
N MET A 243 -3.75 -7.48 18.12
CA MET A 243 -4.85 -7.32 17.19
C MET A 243 -4.34 -7.15 15.76
N PHE A 244 -4.97 -7.86 14.82
CA PHE A 244 -4.77 -7.64 13.39
C PHE A 244 -5.98 -6.94 12.78
N ILE A 245 -5.74 -5.90 11.99
CA ILE A 245 -6.80 -5.14 11.31
C ILE A 245 -6.81 -5.53 9.84
N SER A 246 -7.81 -6.33 9.43
CA SER A 246 -7.99 -6.87 8.09
C SER A 246 -9.34 -6.45 7.49
N ILE A 247 -9.54 -5.13 7.38
CA ILE A 247 -10.77 -4.52 6.84
C ILE A 247 -10.60 -3.97 5.44
N GLY A 248 -9.46 -4.29 4.79
CA GLY A 248 -9.11 -3.93 3.43
C GLY A 248 -8.14 -2.76 3.32
N TYR A 249 -7.95 -2.34 2.07
CA TYR A 249 -7.04 -1.26 1.69
C TYR A 249 -7.81 -0.15 0.96
N THR A 250 -7.23 1.02 0.92
CA THR A 250 -7.64 2.12 0.05
C THR A 250 -6.45 2.43 -0.86
N PRO A 251 -6.51 2.06 -2.13
CA PRO A 251 -5.47 2.40 -3.08
C PRO A 251 -5.49 3.90 -3.39
N SER A 252 -4.32 4.50 -3.58
CA SER A 252 -4.16 5.92 -3.89
C SER A 252 -4.28 6.13 -5.41
N VAL A 253 -5.51 6.19 -5.90
CA VAL A 253 -5.85 6.22 -7.33
C VAL A 253 -6.39 7.56 -7.83
N GLU A 254 -6.38 8.59 -7.00
CA GLU A 254 -6.98 9.89 -7.31
C GLU A 254 -6.39 10.45 -8.60
N LEU A 255 -5.07 10.55 -8.72
CA LEU A 255 -4.39 11.02 -9.93
C LEU A 255 -4.72 10.17 -11.17
N ALA A 256 -4.86 8.85 -11.01
CA ALA A 256 -5.24 7.96 -12.10
C ALA A 256 -6.67 8.21 -12.57
N ARG A 257 -7.60 8.43 -11.65
CA ARG A 257 -9.01 8.75 -11.98
C ARG A 257 -9.13 10.08 -12.69
N ASP A 258 -8.40 11.09 -12.23
CA ASP A 258 -8.46 12.46 -12.80
C ASP A 258 -8.04 12.50 -14.27
N ILE A 259 -7.17 11.58 -14.70
CA ILE A 259 -6.75 11.46 -16.09
C ILE A 259 -7.56 10.43 -16.90
N GLY A 260 -8.57 9.78 -16.29
CA GLY A 260 -9.42 8.78 -16.97
C GLY A 260 -8.79 7.38 -17.08
N ALA A 261 -7.85 7.03 -16.21
CA ALA A 261 -7.34 5.66 -16.14
C ALA A 261 -8.43 4.71 -15.63
N GLU A 262 -8.52 3.52 -16.24
CA GLU A 262 -9.48 2.50 -15.81
C GLU A 262 -9.12 1.95 -14.42
N ILE A 263 -10.18 1.82 -13.61
CA ILE A 263 -10.09 1.30 -12.24
C ILE A 263 -10.89 0.00 -12.16
N THR A 264 -10.35 -1.01 -11.48
CA THR A 264 -11.05 -2.29 -11.25
C THR A 264 -12.24 -2.11 -10.28
N ASP A 265 -13.12 -3.10 -10.21
CA ASP A 265 -14.27 -3.09 -9.28
C ASP A 265 -13.82 -3.01 -7.81
N GLU A 266 -12.62 -3.52 -7.51
CA GLU A 266 -12.00 -3.45 -6.18
C GLU A 266 -11.34 -2.09 -5.88
N GLY A 267 -11.29 -1.19 -6.89
CA GLY A 267 -10.79 0.18 -6.75
C GLY A 267 -9.31 0.38 -7.08
N TYR A 268 -8.62 -0.60 -7.67
CA TYR A 268 -7.20 -0.52 -8.06
C TYR A 268 -7.04 -0.06 -9.50
N ILE A 269 -5.85 0.45 -9.86
CA ILE A 269 -5.54 0.80 -11.26
C ILE A 269 -5.52 -0.49 -12.09
N LYS A 270 -6.32 -0.51 -13.17
CA LYS A 270 -6.30 -1.59 -14.14
C LYS A 270 -5.12 -1.41 -15.08
N ARG A 271 -4.38 -2.48 -15.31
CA ARG A 271 -3.20 -2.50 -16.18
C ARG A 271 -3.10 -3.80 -16.97
N ASP A 272 -2.30 -3.82 -18.00
CA ASP A 272 -1.93 -5.04 -18.73
C ASP A 272 -0.73 -5.76 -18.09
N SER A 273 -0.23 -6.82 -18.72
CA SER A 273 0.94 -7.60 -18.25
C SER A 273 2.25 -6.81 -18.29
N HIS A 274 2.29 -5.67 -18.96
CA HIS A 274 3.45 -4.77 -19.08
C HIS A 274 3.27 -3.51 -18.23
N HIS A 275 2.37 -3.55 -17.24
CA HIS A 275 2.09 -2.42 -16.36
C HIS A 275 1.51 -1.17 -17.04
N ARG A 276 1.06 -1.27 -18.32
CA ARG A 276 0.44 -0.17 -19.06
C ARG A 276 -1.00 0.03 -18.61
N THR A 277 -1.39 1.27 -18.38
CA THR A 277 -2.81 1.63 -18.23
C THR A 277 -3.47 1.78 -19.60
N ASN A 278 -4.77 2.09 -19.64
CA ASN A 278 -5.46 2.46 -20.87
C ASN A 278 -5.03 3.84 -21.42
N ILE A 279 -4.22 4.60 -20.70
CA ILE A 279 -3.73 5.92 -21.10
C ILE A 279 -2.30 5.78 -21.64
N LYS A 280 -2.07 6.22 -22.88
CA LYS A 280 -0.75 6.19 -23.53
C LYS A 280 0.31 6.90 -22.67
N GLY A 281 1.44 6.23 -22.47
CA GLY A 281 2.56 6.75 -21.69
C GLY A 281 2.37 6.77 -20.17
N ILE A 282 1.21 6.26 -19.66
CA ILE A 282 0.93 6.15 -18.24
C ILE A 282 0.95 4.68 -17.82
N TYR A 283 1.75 4.39 -16.81
CA TYR A 283 1.97 3.07 -16.24
C TYR A 283 1.64 3.08 -14.75
N SER A 284 1.49 1.90 -14.16
CA SER A 284 1.34 1.75 -12.71
C SER A 284 2.27 0.68 -12.18
N ALA A 285 2.59 0.69 -10.87
CA ALA A 285 3.35 -0.37 -10.21
C ALA A 285 3.10 -0.41 -8.70
N GLY A 286 3.18 -1.60 -8.13
CA GLY A 286 3.06 -1.84 -6.70
C GLY A 286 1.63 -1.96 -6.21
N ASP A 287 1.40 -1.62 -4.95
CA ASP A 287 0.14 -1.87 -4.26
C ASP A 287 -1.08 -1.15 -4.86
N VAL A 288 -0.86 -0.10 -5.65
CA VAL A 288 -1.91 0.62 -6.37
C VAL A 288 -2.59 -0.22 -7.45
N GLU A 289 -1.97 -1.31 -7.89
CA GLU A 289 -2.50 -2.30 -8.83
C GLU A 289 -3.27 -3.45 -8.15
N GLY A 290 -3.26 -3.52 -6.81
CA GLY A 290 -3.83 -4.64 -6.06
C GLY A 290 -2.84 -5.79 -5.86
N GLY A 291 -3.35 -7.04 -5.84
CA GLY A 291 -2.53 -8.23 -5.64
C GLY A 291 -1.95 -8.35 -4.22
N TYR A 292 -0.79 -9.02 -4.10
CA TYR A 292 -0.08 -9.19 -2.84
C TYR A 292 0.66 -7.92 -2.46
N LYS A 293 0.34 -7.36 -1.29
CA LYS A 293 0.92 -6.12 -0.77
C LYS A 293 2.16 -6.45 0.06
N GLN A 294 3.24 -6.80 -0.64
CA GLN A 294 4.53 -7.14 -0.05
C GLN A 294 5.62 -6.26 -0.63
N ILE A 295 6.66 -5.98 0.15
CA ILE A 295 7.79 -5.14 -0.27
C ILE A 295 8.43 -5.69 -1.53
N VAL A 296 8.67 -7.01 -1.56
CA VAL A 296 9.34 -7.69 -2.68
C VAL A 296 8.49 -7.71 -3.94
N THR A 297 7.15 -7.86 -3.83
CA THR A 297 6.26 -7.81 -5.00
C THR A 297 6.16 -6.40 -5.55
N ALA A 298 6.06 -5.39 -4.69
CA ALA A 298 6.07 -3.99 -5.11
C ALA A 298 7.40 -3.62 -5.81
N ALA A 299 8.54 -4.07 -5.28
CA ALA A 299 9.84 -3.88 -5.93
C ALA A 299 9.90 -4.60 -7.29
N GLY A 300 9.37 -5.83 -7.39
CA GLY A 300 9.24 -6.58 -8.65
C GLY A 300 8.43 -5.80 -9.69
N HIS A 301 7.22 -5.36 -9.33
CA HIS A 301 6.37 -4.54 -10.22
C HIS A 301 7.10 -3.26 -10.68
N GLY A 302 7.83 -2.60 -9.78
CA GLY A 302 8.61 -1.41 -10.14
C GLY A 302 9.69 -1.70 -11.19
N SER A 303 10.41 -2.82 -11.06
CA SER A 303 11.43 -3.23 -12.02
C SER A 303 10.83 -3.61 -13.38
N GLU A 304 9.74 -4.39 -13.38
CA GLU A 304 9.04 -4.80 -14.60
C GLU A 304 8.46 -3.60 -15.34
N ALA A 305 7.80 -2.69 -14.63
CA ALA A 305 7.24 -1.48 -15.23
C ALA A 305 8.34 -0.59 -15.85
N ALA A 306 9.47 -0.40 -15.17
CA ALA A 306 10.55 0.42 -15.69
C ALA A 306 11.18 -0.16 -16.96
N LEU A 307 11.34 -1.48 -17.04
CA LEU A 307 11.82 -2.18 -18.22
C LEU A 307 10.80 -2.11 -19.37
N ALA A 308 9.51 -2.29 -19.09
CA ALA A 308 8.46 -2.14 -20.08
C ALA A 308 8.40 -0.70 -20.63
N ILE A 309 8.56 0.32 -19.79
CA ILE A 309 8.65 1.71 -20.20
C ILE A 309 9.84 1.94 -21.13
N PHE A 310 11.02 1.38 -20.80
CA PHE A 310 12.19 1.48 -21.65
C PHE A 310 11.95 0.84 -23.02
N GLU A 311 11.40 -0.37 -23.07
CA GLU A 311 11.07 -1.07 -24.31
C GLU A 311 10.09 -0.27 -25.16
N ASP A 312 9.05 0.31 -24.55
CA ASP A 312 8.05 1.12 -25.24
C ASP A 312 8.58 2.45 -25.75
N LEU A 313 9.56 3.05 -25.09
CA LEU A 313 10.22 4.26 -25.59
C LEU A 313 11.15 3.98 -26.78
N VAL A 314 11.80 2.79 -26.79
CA VAL A 314 12.64 2.34 -27.90
C VAL A 314 11.79 1.86 -29.09
N ASN A 315 10.72 1.11 -28.82
CA ASN A 315 9.84 0.51 -29.82
C ASN A 315 8.37 0.71 -29.42
N PRO A 316 7.82 1.89 -29.67
CA PRO A 316 6.49 2.27 -29.19
C PRO A 316 5.37 1.33 -29.67
N TYR A 317 4.65 0.67 -28.73
CA TYR A 317 3.50 -0.18 -29.05
C TYR A 317 2.37 0.59 -29.73
N TRP A 318 2.26 1.88 -29.44
CA TRP A 318 1.22 2.77 -30.02
C TRP A 318 1.51 3.25 -31.45
N LYS A 319 2.67 2.86 -32.05
CA LYS A 319 3.03 3.17 -33.44
C LYS A 319 2.94 1.95 -34.36
N LYS A 320 2.47 0.80 -33.88
CA LYS A 320 2.40 -0.44 -34.67
C LYS A 320 1.15 -0.57 -35.54
N ASP A 321 0.22 0.38 -35.45
CA ASP A 321 -1.04 0.38 -36.20
C ASP A 321 -1.07 1.40 -37.36
N ASP A 322 0.08 1.92 -37.82
CA ASP A 322 0.22 2.74 -39.03
C ASP A 322 0.73 1.93 -40.22
#